data_ee923b375abb606936a7dfd7a76cb9d6
#
_entry.id   ee923b375abb606936a7dfd7a76cb9d6
#
_cell.length_a   1.000
_cell.length_b   1.000
_cell.length_c   1.000
_cell.angle_alpha   90.00
_cell.angle_beta   90.00
_cell.angle_gamma   90.00
#
_symmetry.space_group_name_H-M   'P 1'
#
loop_
_entity.id
_entity.type
_entity.pdbx_description
1 polymer ?
#
loop_
_entity_poly.entity_id
_entity_poly.type
_entity_poly.pdbx_seq_one_letter_code
_entity_poly.pdbx_strand_id
1 'polypeptide(L)'
;MERPRILILCTGNSCRSHLAEGILRHAVGDRAEVCSAGSDPTGQVHPMAVEVMREIGMDISNHTSKHMNTFLDQQVSIVITVCDHADQACPTFPGQVTRYHWPFVDPAKAQGSQEEVLTIFRQVRDQIRLVFDIYGAGLLDGLKLSPFSASSSHQGS
;
A
#
# COMPACT_ATOMS: atom_id res chain seq x y z
N MET A 1 -9.84 4.38 -20.63
CA MET A 1 -8.60 3.76 -20.16
C MET A 1 -8.77 3.25 -18.74
N GLU A 2 -8.42 2.01 -18.53
CA GLU A 2 -8.58 1.41 -17.22
C GLU A 2 -7.56 1.98 -16.25
N ARG A 3 -7.99 2.12 -15.01
CA ARG A 3 -7.09 2.54 -13.94
C ARG A 3 -6.19 1.37 -13.55
N PRO A 4 -4.90 1.62 -13.28
CA PRO A 4 -4.06 0.54 -12.76
C PRO A 4 -4.54 0.12 -11.37
N ARG A 5 -4.44 -1.18 -11.08
CA ARG A 5 -4.72 -1.70 -9.75
C ARG A 5 -3.41 -1.95 -9.03
N ILE A 6 -3.27 -1.32 -7.89
CA ILE A 6 -2.07 -1.43 -7.05
C ILE A 6 -2.45 -2.22 -5.81
N LEU A 7 -1.77 -3.35 -5.59
CA LEU A 7 -2.02 -4.22 -4.45
C LEU A 7 -0.85 -4.13 -3.49
N ILE A 8 -1.14 -3.71 -2.26
CA ILE A 8 -0.15 -3.57 -1.19
C ILE A 8 -0.30 -4.76 -0.25
N LEU A 9 0.81 -5.46 0.00
CA LEU A 9 0.80 -6.70 0.77
C LEU A 9 1.63 -6.58 2.04
N CYS A 10 1.07 -7.06 3.16
CA CYS A 10 1.83 -7.34 4.37
C CYS A 10 1.34 -8.67 4.93
N THR A 11 1.87 -9.09 6.08
CA THR A 11 1.51 -10.41 6.62
C THR A 11 0.06 -10.45 7.08
N GLY A 12 -0.28 -9.65 8.09
CA GLY A 12 -1.59 -9.72 8.74
C GLY A 12 -2.67 -8.89 8.07
N ASN A 13 -2.31 -8.04 7.11
CA ASN A 13 -3.24 -7.05 6.54
C ASN A 13 -4.01 -6.36 7.65
N SER A 14 -3.27 -5.85 8.62
CA SER A 14 -3.82 -5.26 9.84
C SER A 14 -3.29 -3.85 10.06
N CYS A 15 -2.00 -3.60 9.81
CA CYS A 15 -1.36 -2.31 10.07
C CYS A 15 -0.72 -1.72 8.83
N ARG A 16 0.49 -2.18 8.49
CA ARG A 16 1.35 -1.53 7.50
C ARG A 16 0.69 -1.35 6.14
N SER A 17 0.05 -2.40 5.62
CA SER A 17 -0.59 -2.32 4.32
C SER A 17 -1.79 -1.38 4.32
N HIS A 18 -2.51 -1.25 5.45
CA HIS A 18 -3.63 -0.32 5.53
C HIS A 18 -3.16 1.12 5.67
N LEU A 19 -2.07 1.35 6.39
CA LEU A 19 -1.46 2.68 6.43
C LEU A 19 -1.06 3.10 5.01
N ALA A 20 -0.39 2.20 4.29
CA ALA A 20 0.05 2.48 2.92
C ALA A 20 -1.14 2.64 1.97
N GLU A 21 -2.15 1.78 2.09
CA GLU A 21 -3.34 1.89 1.24
C GLU A 21 -4.02 3.23 1.41
N GLY A 22 -4.23 3.66 2.66
CA GLY A 22 -4.90 4.94 2.93
C GLY A 22 -4.11 6.12 2.39
N ILE A 23 -2.79 6.11 2.61
CA ILE A 23 -1.92 7.19 2.17
C ILE A 23 -1.85 7.25 0.65
N LEU A 24 -1.63 6.11 0.00
CA LEU A 24 -1.51 6.08 -1.46
C LEU A 24 -2.84 6.43 -2.13
N ARG A 25 -3.96 5.91 -1.59
CA ARG A 25 -5.28 6.25 -2.12
C ARG A 25 -5.53 7.75 -2.05
N HIS A 26 -5.13 8.38 -0.94
CA HIS A 26 -5.27 9.83 -0.81
C HIS A 26 -4.40 10.57 -1.84
N ALA A 27 -3.20 10.06 -2.09
CA ALA A 27 -2.26 10.71 -3.00
C ALA A 27 -2.69 10.61 -4.46
N VAL A 28 -3.26 9.46 -4.87
CA VAL A 28 -3.57 9.25 -6.29
C VAL A 28 -5.05 9.48 -6.62
N GLY A 29 -5.91 9.55 -5.62
CA GLY A 29 -7.35 9.77 -5.84
C GLY A 29 -7.95 8.65 -6.70
N ASP A 30 -8.71 9.02 -7.70
CA ASP A 30 -9.37 8.06 -8.57
C ASP A 30 -8.54 7.67 -9.80
N ARG A 31 -7.28 8.07 -9.86
CA ARG A 31 -6.41 7.77 -11.00
C ARG A 31 -5.86 6.34 -10.95
N ALA A 32 -5.91 5.70 -9.79
CA ALA A 32 -5.50 4.31 -9.61
C ALA A 32 -6.41 3.66 -8.59
N GLU A 33 -6.58 2.35 -8.70
CA GLU A 33 -7.32 1.57 -7.70
C GLU A 33 -6.32 0.98 -6.73
N VAL A 34 -6.40 1.35 -5.45
CA VAL A 34 -5.46 0.93 -4.42
C VAL A 34 -6.14 -0.07 -3.49
N CYS A 35 -5.52 -1.23 -3.33
CA CYS A 35 -6.04 -2.32 -2.50
C CYS A 35 -4.94 -2.82 -1.59
N SER A 36 -5.31 -3.55 -0.54
CA SER A 36 -4.33 -4.22 0.30
C SER A 36 -4.81 -5.62 0.67
N ALA A 37 -3.89 -6.49 1.04
CA ALA A 37 -4.20 -7.85 1.46
C ALA A 37 -3.02 -8.39 2.27
N GLY A 38 -3.15 -9.62 2.78
CA GLY A 38 -2.11 -10.25 3.57
C GLY A 38 -1.92 -11.70 3.22
N SER A 39 -0.75 -12.23 3.57
CA SER A 39 -0.46 -13.64 3.43
C SER A 39 -1.11 -14.48 4.54
N ASP A 40 -1.38 -13.84 5.67
CA ASP A 40 -2.00 -14.49 6.84
C ASP A 40 -2.85 -13.44 7.57
N PRO A 41 -4.00 -13.05 6.98
CA PRO A 41 -4.78 -11.92 7.50
C PRO A 41 -5.36 -12.20 8.89
N THR A 42 -5.31 -11.18 9.74
CA THR A 42 -5.85 -11.27 11.10
C THR A 42 -7.38 -11.18 11.13
N GLY A 43 -7.98 -10.66 10.06
CA GLY A 43 -9.41 -10.50 9.98
C GLY A 43 -9.91 -9.11 10.35
N GLN A 44 -9.04 -8.25 10.90
CA GLN A 44 -9.46 -6.89 11.23
C GLN A 44 -8.28 -5.93 11.19
N VAL A 45 -8.59 -4.66 10.93
CA VAL A 45 -7.62 -3.58 10.92
C VAL A 45 -7.29 -3.21 12.37
N HIS A 46 -6.01 -3.00 12.65
CA HIS A 46 -5.55 -2.70 14.01
C HIS A 46 -6.12 -1.35 14.46
N PRO A 47 -6.70 -1.27 15.67
CA PRO A 47 -7.29 0.00 16.13
C PRO A 47 -6.29 1.16 16.19
N MET A 48 -5.04 0.90 16.54
CA MET A 48 -4.03 1.96 16.58
C MET A 48 -3.66 2.46 15.19
N ALA A 49 -3.75 1.60 14.16
CA ALA A 49 -3.57 2.05 12.78
C ALA A 49 -4.67 3.03 12.40
N VAL A 50 -5.92 2.72 12.77
CA VAL A 50 -7.04 3.62 12.53
C VAL A 50 -6.82 4.96 13.24
N GLU A 51 -6.36 4.90 14.48
CA GLU A 51 -6.15 6.11 15.29
C GLU A 51 -5.08 7.02 14.70
N VAL A 52 -3.91 6.47 14.34
CA VAL A 52 -2.82 7.32 13.85
C VAL A 52 -3.12 7.87 12.45
N MET A 53 -3.94 7.19 11.67
CA MET A 53 -4.39 7.71 10.38
C MET A 53 -5.39 8.83 10.57
N ARG A 54 -6.27 8.71 11.57
CA ARG A 54 -7.20 9.80 11.90
C ARG A 54 -6.45 11.08 12.26
N GLU A 55 -5.30 10.96 12.93
CA GLU A 55 -4.48 12.11 13.31
C GLU A 55 -4.04 12.93 12.11
N ILE A 56 -3.90 12.31 10.94
CA ILE A 56 -3.49 13.02 9.72
C ILE A 56 -4.66 13.21 8.75
N GLY A 57 -5.89 13.06 9.26
CA GLY A 57 -7.08 13.36 8.48
C GLY A 57 -7.52 12.26 7.52
N MET A 58 -7.07 11.04 7.73
CA MET A 58 -7.41 9.90 6.88
C MET A 58 -8.18 8.86 7.66
N ASP A 59 -9.33 8.42 7.14
CA ASP A 59 -10.19 7.44 7.78
C ASP A 59 -10.02 6.08 7.10
N ILE A 60 -9.46 5.12 7.83
CA ILE A 60 -9.34 3.74 7.35
C ILE A 60 -10.20 2.78 8.17
N SER A 61 -11.17 3.30 8.92
CA SER A 61 -12.00 2.48 9.80
C SER A 61 -12.86 1.49 9.05
N ASN A 62 -13.14 1.74 7.78
CA ASN A 62 -13.94 0.85 6.94
C ASN A 62 -13.10 -0.09 6.07
N HIS A 63 -11.78 -0.10 6.24
CA HIS A 63 -10.93 -1.05 5.54
C HIS A 63 -11.16 -2.46 6.10
N THR A 64 -10.89 -3.48 5.27
CA THR A 64 -11.07 -4.87 5.66
C THR A 64 -9.76 -5.64 5.51
N SER A 65 -9.53 -6.58 6.42
CA SER A 65 -8.38 -7.49 6.37
C SER A 65 -8.75 -8.70 5.52
N LYS A 66 -7.95 -9.01 4.49
CA LYS A 66 -8.30 -10.07 3.55
C LYS A 66 -7.06 -10.73 2.99
N HIS A 67 -7.24 -11.95 2.49
CA HIS A 67 -6.15 -12.76 1.97
C HIS A 67 -5.77 -12.33 0.56
N MET A 68 -4.48 -12.34 0.27
CA MET A 68 -3.96 -11.91 -1.03
C MET A 68 -4.46 -12.76 -2.20
N ASN A 69 -4.80 -14.03 -1.95
CA ASN A 69 -5.34 -14.90 -3.01
C ASN A 69 -6.68 -14.40 -3.55
N THR A 70 -7.38 -13.53 -2.80
CA THR A 70 -8.59 -12.89 -3.30
C THR A 70 -8.34 -12.15 -4.61
N PHE A 71 -7.11 -11.69 -4.85
CA PHE A 71 -6.79 -10.87 -6.01
C PHE A 71 -6.18 -11.68 -7.17
N LEU A 72 -6.05 -13.01 -7.04
CA LEU A 72 -5.44 -13.82 -8.07
C LEU A 72 -6.22 -13.82 -9.39
N ASP A 73 -7.54 -13.69 -9.32
CA ASP A 73 -8.39 -13.64 -10.51
C ASP A 73 -8.75 -12.22 -10.93
N GLN A 74 -8.11 -11.23 -10.31
CA GLN A 74 -8.30 -9.83 -10.65
C GLN A 74 -7.05 -9.31 -11.34
N GLN A 75 -7.24 -8.31 -12.20
CA GLN A 75 -6.12 -7.77 -12.93
C GLN A 75 -5.35 -6.80 -12.05
N VAL A 76 -4.17 -7.21 -11.61
CA VAL A 76 -3.30 -6.41 -10.76
C VAL A 76 -2.13 -5.92 -11.62
N SER A 77 -1.88 -4.61 -11.58
CA SER A 77 -0.80 -4.01 -12.37
C SER A 77 0.49 -3.87 -11.59
N ILE A 78 0.38 -3.57 -10.30
CA ILE A 78 1.52 -3.29 -9.44
C ILE A 78 1.29 -3.98 -8.11
N VAL A 79 2.33 -4.67 -7.61
CA VAL A 79 2.33 -5.29 -6.28
C VAL A 79 3.44 -4.65 -5.47
N ILE A 80 3.12 -4.15 -4.28
CA ILE A 80 4.10 -3.58 -3.36
C ILE A 80 4.02 -4.35 -2.06
N THR A 81 5.09 -5.06 -1.71
CA THR A 81 5.17 -5.77 -0.44
C THR A 81 5.86 -4.88 0.58
N VAL A 82 5.27 -4.77 1.77
CA VAL A 82 5.77 -3.88 2.82
C VAL A 82 6.30 -4.65 4.03
N CYS A 83 6.43 -5.97 3.91
CA CYS A 83 7.14 -6.80 4.87
C CYS A 83 7.75 -7.99 4.15
N ASP A 84 8.80 -8.57 4.77
CA ASP A 84 9.56 -9.64 4.13
C ASP A 84 8.74 -10.91 3.94
N HIS A 85 7.93 -11.28 4.94
CA HIS A 85 7.13 -12.50 4.86
C HIS A 85 6.13 -12.43 3.70
N ALA A 86 5.47 -11.30 3.52
CA ALA A 86 4.53 -11.13 2.41
C ALA A 86 5.23 -11.18 1.06
N ASP A 87 6.46 -10.67 0.99
CA ASP A 87 7.23 -10.74 -0.24
C ASP A 87 7.58 -12.18 -0.60
N GLN A 88 8.00 -12.97 0.39
CA GLN A 88 8.34 -14.37 0.17
C GLN A 88 7.12 -15.22 -0.17
N ALA A 89 5.98 -14.92 0.44
CA ALA A 89 4.75 -15.69 0.25
C ALA A 89 3.93 -15.21 -0.94
N CYS A 90 4.34 -14.14 -1.60
CA CYS A 90 3.57 -13.52 -2.67
C CYS A 90 3.45 -14.46 -3.88
N PRO A 91 2.23 -14.77 -4.33
CA PRO A 91 2.06 -15.63 -5.49
C PRO A 91 2.38 -14.88 -6.78
N THR A 92 2.46 -15.65 -7.88
CA THR A 92 2.57 -15.06 -9.20
C THR A 92 1.18 -14.62 -9.66
N PHE A 93 0.99 -13.33 -9.82
CA PHE A 93 -0.27 -12.80 -10.35
C PHE A 93 -0.25 -12.88 -11.88
N PRO A 94 -1.39 -13.16 -12.52
CA PRO A 94 -1.42 -13.30 -13.99
C PRO A 94 -1.17 -11.96 -14.68
N GLY A 95 -0.58 -12.04 -15.86
CA GLY A 95 -0.29 -10.87 -16.67
C GLY A 95 1.06 -10.26 -16.35
N GLN A 96 1.28 -9.06 -16.86
CA GLN A 96 2.49 -8.30 -16.58
C GLN A 96 2.28 -7.48 -15.32
N VAL A 97 3.07 -7.77 -14.29
CA VAL A 97 2.94 -7.14 -12.99
C VAL A 97 4.30 -6.58 -12.58
N THR A 98 4.31 -5.30 -12.21
CA THR A 98 5.48 -4.65 -11.65
C THR A 98 5.49 -4.90 -10.15
N ARG A 99 6.62 -5.34 -9.60
CA ARG A 99 6.72 -5.68 -8.17
C ARG A 99 7.77 -4.80 -7.52
N TYR A 100 7.41 -4.28 -6.34
CA TYR A 100 8.34 -3.56 -5.46
C TYR A 100 8.31 -4.19 -4.08
N HIS A 101 9.44 -4.11 -3.39
CA HIS A 101 9.55 -4.59 -2.01
C HIS A 101 10.13 -3.45 -1.18
N TRP A 102 9.26 -2.83 -0.35
CA TRP A 102 9.63 -1.71 0.52
C TRP A 102 9.24 -2.06 1.95
N PRO A 103 10.11 -2.77 2.70
CA PRO A 103 9.76 -3.24 4.04
C PRO A 103 9.76 -2.12 5.08
N PHE A 104 8.83 -2.22 6.02
CA PHE A 104 8.71 -1.32 7.16
C PHE A 104 8.63 -2.13 8.44
N VAL A 105 9.05 -1.54 9.56
CA VAL A 105 8.93 -2.17 10.87
C VAL A 105 7.46 -2.43 11.18
N ASP A 106 7.18 -3.57 11.81
CA ASP A 106 5.81 -3.91 12.22
C ASP A 106 5.49 -3.23 13.55
N PRO A 107 4.66 -2.18 13.55
CA PRO A 107 4.37 -1.46 14.79
C PRO A 107 3.51 -2.28 15.75
N ALA A 108 2.80 -3.31 15.25
CA ALA A 108 1.98 -4.15 16.11
C ALA A 108 2.82 -5.01 17.06
N LYS A 109 4.12 -5.16 16.79
CA LYS A 109 5.04 -5.89 17.66
C LYS A 109 5.68 -5.02 18.72
N ALA A 110 5.42 -3.71 18.71
CA ALA A 110 5.97 -2.81 19.70
C ALA A 110 5.44 -3.13 21.09
N GLN A 111 6.28 -2.95 22.08
CA GLN A 111 5.95 -3.24 23.48
C GLN A 111 6.11 -1.98 24.31
N GLY A 112 5.38 -1.93 25.43
CA GLY A 112 5.42 -0.79 26.33
C GLY A 112 4.02 -0.31 26.63
N SER A 113 3.93 0.93 27.15
CA SER A 113 2.65 1.55 27.43
C SER A 113 1.88 1.83 26.12
N GLN A 114 0.60 2.09 26.25
CA GLN A 114 -0.21 2.44 25.08
C GLN A 114 0.37 3.64 24.35
N GLU A 115 0.83 4.64 25.08
CA GLU A 115 1.40 5.84 24.47
C GLU A 115 2.72 5.53 23.76
N GLU A 116 3.54 4.67 24.35
CA GLU A 116 4.79 4.25 23.72
C GLU A 116 4.52 3.51 22.41
N VAL A 117 3.54 2.61 22.42
CA VAL A 117 3.18 1.85 21.23
C VAL A 117 2.61 2.78 20.16
N LEU A 118 1.75 3.73 20.55
CA LEU A 118 1.21 4.71 19.61
C LEU A 118 2.31 5.55 18.97
N THR A 119 3.35 5.88 19.74
CA THR A 119 4.49 6.62 19.19
C THR A 119 5.16 5.83 18.07
N ILE A 120 5.31 4.51 18.24
CA ILE A 120 5.88 3.65 17.20
C ILE A 120 4.96 3.61 15.97
N PHE A 121 3.64 3.49 16.19
CA PHE A 121 2.68 3.54 15.07
C PHE A 121 2.81 4.85 14.30
N ARG A 122 2.97 5.98 15.00
CA ARG A 122 3.13 7.27 14.34
C ARG A 122 4.42 7.34 13.53
N GLN A 123 5.50 6.79 14.06
CA GLN A 123 6.79 6.77 13.36
C GLN A 123 6.70 5.95 12.07
N VAL A 124 6.10 4.76 12.16
CA VAL A 124 5.94 3.90 10.99
C VAL A 124 5.00 4.55 9.97
N ARG A 125 3.89 5.14 10.45
CA ARG A 125 2.99 5.90 9.58
C ARG A 125 3.74 6.98 8.81
N ASP A 126 4.59 7.74 9.50
CA ASP A 126 5.30 8.85 8.87
C ASP A 126 6.34 8.36 7.86
N GLN A 127 6.99 7.23 8.14
CA GLN A 127 7.92 6.60 7.19
C GLN A 127 7.18 6.13 5.94
N ILE A 128 6.06 5.46 6.13
CA ILE A 128 5.23 4.99 5.02
C ILE A 128 4.72 6.18 4.21
N ARG A 129 4.31 7.25 4.90
CA ARG A 129 3.80 8.44 4.23
C ARG A 129 4.84 9.07 3.33
N LEU A 130 6.08 9.16 3.81
CA LEU A 130 7.15 9.73 2.99
C LEU A 130 7.33 8.95 1.69
N VAL A 131 7.41 7.63 1.79
CA VAL A 131 7.64 6.78 0.62
C VAL A 131 6.44 6.80 -0.33
N PHE A 132 5.24 6.62 0.20
CA PHE A 132 4.06 6.46 -0.65
C PHE A 132 3.54 7.78 -1.20
N ASP A 133 3.77 8.90 -0.53
CA ASP A 133 3.44 10.20 -1.12
C ASP A 133 4.33 10.49 -2.32
N ILE A 134 5.62 10.18 -2.21
CA ILE A 134 6.55 10.37 -3.32
C ILE A 134 6.19 9.44 -4.48
N TYR A 135 5.92 8.17 -4.16
CA TYR A 135 5.52 7.21 -5.17
C TYR A 135 4.22 7.63 -5.87
N GLY A 136 3.25 8.08 -5.09
CA GLY A 136 1.98 8.53 -5.65
C GLY A 136 2.12 9.74 -6.56
N ALA A 137 2.96 10.70 -6.17
CA ALA A 137 3.22 11.87 -7.00
C ALA A 137 3.86 11.46 -8.33
N GLY A 138 4.85 10.55 -8.28
CA GLY A 138 5.49 10.06 -9.49
C GLY A 138 4.53 9.29 -10.39
N LEU A 139 3.66 8.51 -9.78
CA LEU A 139 2.65 7.76 -10.52
C LEU A 139 1.69 8.70 -11.24
N LEU A 140 1.24 9.75 -10.56
CA LEU A 140 0.36 10.74 -11.18
C LEU A 140 1.03 11.45 -12.34
N ASP A 141 2.31 11.80 -12.20
CA ASP A 141 3.05 12.41 -13.28
C ASP A 141 3.15 11.49 -14.48
N GLY A 142 3.41 10.20 -14.25
CA GLY A 142 3.45 9.21 -15.31
C GLY A 142 2.10 9.06 -16.03
N LEU A 143 1.01 9.07 -15.27
CA LEU A 143 -0.32 8.98 -15.86
C LEU A 143 -0.68 10.23 -16.65
N LYS A 144 -0.26 11.40 -16.19
CA LYS A 144 -0.50 12.64 -16.91
C LYS A 144 0.24 12.67 -18.25
N LEU A 145 1.45 12.12 -18.26
CA LEU A 145 2.26 12.10 -19.48
C LEU A 145 1.71 11.17 -20.54
N SER A 146 0.89 10.22 -20.17
CA SER A 146 0.19 9.29 -21.03
C SER A 146 1.13 8.55 -22.00
N PRO A 147 0.72 7.40 -22.53
CA PRO A 147 1.57 6.66 -23.47
C PRO A 147 2.01 7.42 -24.70
N PHE A 148 1.18 8.36 -25.14
CA PHE A 148 1.51 9.08 -26.37
C PHE A 148 2.68 10.01 -26.18
N SER A 149 2.75 10.70 -25.05
CA SER A 149 3.89 11.56 -24.80
C SER A 149 5.14 10.75 -24.48
N ALA A 150 5.00 9.58 -23.91
CA ALA A 150 6.15 8.73 -23.58
C ALA A 150 6.72 8.06 -24.81
N SER A 151 5.92 7.77 -25.80
CA SER A 151 6.36 7.00 -26.97
C SER A 151 7.11 7.86 -27.98
N SER A 152 7.11 9.10 -27.85
CA SER A 152 7.87 9.93 -28.74
C SER A 152 9.28 10.11 -28.24
N SER A 153 9.05 9.85 -27.98
CA SER A 153 9.72 9.86 -27.51
C SER A 153 10.44 9.21 -27.19
N HIS A 154 10.52 9.28 -27.37
CA HIS A 154 10.96 8.82 -26.95
C HIS A 154 11.51 8.43 -26.87
N GLN A 155 11.58 8.52 -27.27
CA GLN A 155 12.04 8.39 -27.11
C GLN A 155 12.62 8.76 -26.49
N GLY A 156 12.66 9.24 -26.54
CA GLY A 156 13.00 9.59 -26.05
C GLY A 156 13.29 9.74 -25.30
N SER A 157 13.46 9.74 -25.32
CA SER A 157 13.69 9.70 -24.72
C SER A 157 13.84 9.63 -24.33
#